data_791c57884d9c24cc07208fa050735cc8
#
_entry.id   791c57884d9c24cc07208fa050735cc8
#
_cell.length_a   1.000
_cell.length_b   1.000
_cell.length_c   1.000
_cell.angle_alpha   90.00
_cell.angle_beta   90.00
_cell.angle_gamma   90.00
#
_symmetry.space_group_name_H-M   'P 1'
#
loop_
_entity.id
_entity.type
_entity.pdbx_description
1 polymer ?
#
loop_
_entity_poly.entity_id
_entity_poly.type
_entity_poly.pdbx_seq_one_letter_code
_entity_poly.pdbx_strand_id
1 'polypeptide(L)'
;MSKIAVCIPSRGPVHIMWAIQYSGLRFPVSGEKNTIVTVDVPIATARNNMAHSAIEREMDYLLFIDDDVLMPDFSVARLHYQMQQNDDWDAITGVYATKTSPPEPLIFGGDPAHAQHLS
;
A
#
# COMPACT_ATOMS: atom_id res chain seq x y z
N MET A 1 8.60 16.49 -8.90
CA MET A 1 8.99 15.11 -8.54
C MET A 1 8.19 14.65 -7.34
N SER A 2 7.56 13.49 -7.43
CA SER A 2 6.78 12.95 -6.31
C SER A 2 7.70 12.25 -5.31
N LYS A 3 7.46 12.49 -4.02
CA LYS A 3 8.14 11.80 -2.93
C LYS A 3 7.19 10.79 -2.31
N ILE A 4 7.55 9.52 -2.33
CA ILE A 4 6.70 8.43 -1.88
C ILE A 4 7.32 7.77 -0.64
N ALA A 5 6.60 7.79 0.46
CA ALA A 5 6.96 7.03 1.65
C ALA A 5 6.38 5.62 1.53
N VAL A 6 7.23 4.63 1.42
CA VAL A 6 6.82 3.22 1.38
C VAL A 6 6.84 2.70 2.82
N CYS A 7 5.66 2.40 3.35
CA CYS A 7 5.47 2.06 4.76
C CYS A 7 5.14 0.57 4.89
N ILE A 8 6.02 -0.18 5.53
CA ILE A 8 5.89 -1.64 5.66
C ILE A 8 5.83 -2.01 7.14
N PRO A 9 4.62 -2.22 7.71
CA PRO A 9 4.51 -2.80 9.03
C PRO A 9 4.79 -4.31 8.94
N SER A 10 5.68 -4.82 9.79
CA SER A 10 6.13 -6.22 9.72
C SER A 10 6.31 -6.81 11.10
N ARG A 11 6.22 -8.13 11.19
CA ARG A 11 6.64 -8.88 12.37
C ARG A 11 8.12 -9.27 12.31
N GLY A 12 8.80 -8.94 11.21
CA GLY A 12 10.22 -9.21 10.98
C GLY A 12 10.42 -10.20 9.86
N PRO A 13 10.24 -11.51 10.08
CA PRO A 13 10.41 -12.49 9.01
C PRO A 13 9.35 -12.35 7.93
N VAL A 14 9.77 -12.42 6.67
CA VAL A 14 8.85 -12.39 5.52
C VAL A 14 9.11 -13.60 4.64
N HIS A 15 8.08 -13.99 3.86
CA HIS A 15 8.24 -15.06 2.89
C HIS A 15 9.19 -14.62 1.77
N ILE A 16 10.06 -15.54 1.33
CA ILE A 16 11.04 -15.21 0.30
C ILE A 16 10.37 -14.71 -1.00
N MET A 17 9.22 -15.25 -1.34
CA MET A 17 8.49 -14.80 -2.54
C MET A 17 8.03 -13.36 -2.41
N TRP A 18 7.64 -12.92 -1.20
CA TRP A 18 7.32 -11.52 -0.96
C TRP A 18 8.54 -10.63 -1.18
N ALA A 19 9.69 -11.03 -0.64
CA ALA A 19 10.93 -10.26 -0.78
C ALA A 19 11.35 -10.14 -2.25
N ILE A 20 11.24 -11.22 -3.03
CA ILE A 20 11.56 -11.22 -4.45
C ILE A 20 10.60 -10.28 -5.20
N GLN A 21 9.32 -10.38 -4.93
CA GLN A 21 8.33 -9.53 -5.61
C GLN A 21 8.48 -8.07 -5.22
N TYR A 22 8.73 -7.77 -3.96
CA TYR A 22 8.98 -6.40 -3.51
C TYR A 22 10.20 -5.80 -4.25
N SER A 23 11.28 -6.56 -4.40
CA SER A 23 12.47 -6.08 -5.09
C SER A 23 12.24 -5.82 -6.58
N GLY A 24 11.22 -6.44 -7.18
CA GLY A 24 10.82 -6.21 -8.56
C GLY A 24 9.79 -5.10 -8.76
N LEU A 25 9.28 -4.50 -7.69
CA LEU A 25 8.29 -3.44 -7.81
C LEU A 25 8.88 -2.23 -8.52
N ARG A 26 8.11 -1.70 -9.47
CA ARG A 26 8.51 -0.54 -10.26
C ARG A 26 7.88 0.71 -9.68
N PHE A 27 8.73 1.68 -9.38
CA PHE A 27 8.32 2.99 -8.88
C PHE A 27 8.36 4.01 -10.01
N PRO A 28 7.63 5.15 -9.89
CA PRO A 28 7.67 6.17 -10.92
C PRO A 28 9.11 6.66 -11.17
N VAL A 29 9.47 6.80 -12.43
CA VAL A 29 10.83 7.21 -12.83
C VAL A 29 11.23 8.56 -12.24
N SER A 30 10.27 9.48 -12.16
CA SER A 30 10.49 10.82 -11.60
C SER A 30 10.25 10.86 -10.09
N GLY A 31 10.02 9.71 -9.45
CA GLY A 31 9.71 9.67 -8.03
C GLY A 31 10.94 9.48 -7.16
N GLU A 32 10.86 9.97 -5.93
CA GLU A 32 11.80 9.68 -4.86
C GLU A 32 11.13 8.72 -3.89
N LYS A 33 11.83 7.67 -3.50
CA LYS A 33 11.30 6.65 -2.60
C LYS A 33 12.04 6.68 -1.25
N ASN A 34 11.27 6.73 -0.16
CA ASN A 34 11.77 6.53 1.20
C ASN A 34 11.04 5.33 1.81
N THR A 35 11.79 4.35 2.27
CA THR A 35 11.23 3.15 2.89
C THR A 35 11.23 3.30 4.41
N ILE A 36 10.08 3.07 5.03
CA ILE A 36 9.90 3.12 6.47
C ILE A 36 9.37 1.75 6.91
N VAL A 37 10.11 1.07 7.76
CA VAL A 37 9.74 -0.27 8.24
C VAL A 37 9.58 -0.20 9.74
N THR A 38 8.50 -0.79 10.26
CA THR A 38 8.37 -1.07 11.69
C THR A 38 8.37 -2.58 11.90
N VAL A 39 9.00 -3.03 12.98
CA VAL A 39 9.09 -4.44 13.29
C VAL A 39 8.47 -4.69 14.66
N ASP A 40 7.53 -5.63 14.70
CA ASP A 40 6.92 -6.12 15.92
C ASP A 40 6.18 -5.05 16.75
N VAL A 41 5.58 -4.08 16.04
CA VAL A 41 4.75 -3.02 16.63
C VAL A 41 3.29 -3.31 16.27
N PRO A 42 2.33 -3.11 17.21
CA PRO A 42 0.92 -3.26 16.88
C PRO A 42 0.54 -2.46 15.63
N ILE A 43 -0.27 -3.06 14.76
CA ILE A 43 -0.50 -2.54 13.41
C ILE A 43 -1.02 -1.09 13.38
N ALA A 44 -1.95 -0.75 14.27
CA ALA A 44 -2.50 0.62 14.32
C ALA A 44 -1.44 1.62 14.75
N THR A 45 -0.64 1.29 15.77
CA THR A 45 0.47 2.12 16.24
C THR A 45 1.53 2.27 15.15
N ALA A 46 1.87 1.17 14.48
CA ALA A 46 2.84 1.19 13.39
C ALA A 46 2.41 2.13 12.27
N ARG A 47 1.16 2.02 11.82
CA ARG A 47 0.63 2.88 10.76
C ARG A 47 0.61 4.36 11.15
N ASN A 48 0.21 4.66 12.39
CA ASN A 48 0.24 6.04 12.89
C ASN A 48 1.65 6.61 12.94
N ASN A 49 2.62 5.85 13.44
CA ASN A 49 4.01 6.28 13.52
C ASN A 49 4.60 6.52 12.13
N MET A 50 4.30 5.65 11.18
CA MET A 50 4.76 5.80 9.81
C MET A 50 4.14 7.02 9.13
N ALA A 51 2.85 7.28 9.34
CA ALA A 51 2.17 8.45 8.82
C ALA A 51 2.79 9.73 9.37
N HIS A 52 3.05 9.80 10.67
CA HIS A 52 3.74 10.94 11.29
C HIS A 52 5.12 11.15 10.70
N SER A 53 5.90 10.09 10.54
CA SER A 53 7.24 10.16 9.95
C SER A 53 7.20 10.68 8.51
N ALA A 54 6.23 10.23 7.73
CA ALA A 54 6.06 10.69 6.35
C ALA A 54 5.69 12.17 6.28
N ILE A 55 4.82 12.64 7.17
CA ILE A 55 4.44 14.06 7.25
C ILE A 55 5.67 14.92 7.62
N GLU A 56 6.44 14.50 8.61
CA GLU A 56 7.66 15.20 9.03
C GLU A 56 8.70 15.28 7.92
N ARG A 57 8.77 14.26 7.08
CA ARG A 57 9.68 14.21 5.93
C ARG A 57 9.12 14.89 4.69
N GLU A 58 7.96 15.51 4.78
CA GLU A 58 7.29 16.22 3.69
C GLU A 58 7.09 15.32 2.46
N MET A 59 6.66 14.08 2.68
CA MET A 59 6.34 13.15 1.60
C MET A 59 5.02 13.53 0.92
N ASP A 60 4.94 13.34 -0.39
CA ASP A 60 3.73 13.64 -1.17
C ASP A 60 2.70 12.52 -1.07
N TYR A 61 3.16 11.26 -0.97
CA TYR A 61 2.31 10.08 -0.90
C TYR A 61 2.80 9.11 0.16
N LEU A 62 1.85 8.41 0.78
CA LEU A 62 2.14 7.26 1.62
C LEU A 62 1.62 6.01 0.92
N LEU A 63 2.49 5.01 0.80
CA LEU A 63 2.12 3.72 0.26
C LEU A 63 2.29 2.69 1.37
N PHE A 64 1.19 2.11 1.84
CA PHE A 64 1.23 1.03 2.81
C PHE A 64 1.25 -0.30 2.09
N ILE A 65 2.25 -1.13 2.39
CA ILE A 65 2.38 -2.49 1.85
C ILE A 65 2.47 -3.45 3.03
N ASP A 66 1.54 -4.40 3.09
CA ASP A 66 1.61 -5.46 4.08
C ASP A 66 2.67 -6.49 3.66
N ASP A 67 3.34 -7.10 4.65
CA ASP A 67 4.46 -8.00 4.42
C ASP A 67 4.06 -9.42 3.97
N ASP A 68 2.78 -9.64 3.75
CA ASP A 68 2.22 -10.91 3.27
C ASP A 68 1.38 -10.77 2.00
N VAL A 69 1.37 -9.60 1.39
CA VAL A 69 0.62 -9.32 0.16
C VAL A 69 1.58 -9.23 -1.02
N LEU A 70 1.34 -10.04 -2.03
CA LEU A 70 2.11 -10.00 -3.27
C LEU A 70 1.48 -9.00 -4.23
N MET A 71 2.30 -8.07 -4.73
CA MET A 71 1.86 -7.02 -5.66
C MET A 71 2.50 -7.22 -7.03
N PRO A 72 1.74 -7.09 -8.12
CA PRO A 72 2.33 -7.08 -9.46
C PRO A 72 3.36 -5.95 -9.62
N ASP A 73 4.35 -6.15 -10.48
CA ASP A 73 5.51 -5.26 -10.64
C ASP A 73 5.13 -3.81 -10.92
N PHE A 74 4.06 -3.58 -11.67
CA PHE A 74 3.62 -2.23 -12.07
C PHE A 74 2.57 -1.63 -11.16
N SER A 75 2.22 -2.27 -10.03
CA SER A 75 1.13 -1.81 -9.16
C SER A 75 1.35 -0.40 -8.63
N VAL A 76 2.55 -0.10 -8.16
CA VAL A 76 2.86 1.22 -7.57
C VAL A 76 2.80 2.31 -8.64
N ALA A 77 3.39 2.06 -9.79
CA ALA A 77 3.37 3.01 -10.90
C ALA A 77 1.93 3.29 -11.37
N ARG A 78 1.08 2.28 -11.41
CA ARG A 78 -0.33 2.42 -11.77
C ARG A 78 -1.12 3.22 -10.75
N LEU A 79 -0.95 2.92 -9.48
CA LEU A 79 -1.62 3.65 -8.41
C LEU A 79 -1.21 5.12 -8.41
N HIS A 80 0.07 5.39 -8.57
CA HIS A 80 0.58 6.75 -8.65
C HIS A 80 0.00 7.51 -9.84
N TYR A 81 -0.03 6.88 -11.01
CA TYR A 81 -0.61 7.49 -12.21
C TYR A 81 -2.08 7.84 -11.99
N GLN A 82 -2.86 6.92 -11.41
CA GLN A 82 -4.27 7.15 -11.14
C GLN A 82 -4.51 8.29 -10.15
N MET A 83 -3.70 8.38 -9.12
CA MET A 83 -3.79 9.49 -8.16
C MET A 83 -3.48 10.83 -8.83
N GLN A 84 -2.53 10.86 -9.74
CA GLN A 84 -2.19 12.09 -10.46
C GLN A 84 -3.29 12.53 -11.43
N GLN A 85 -4.05 11.58 -11.98
CA GLN A 85 -5.15 11.88 -12.92
C GLN A 85 -6.44 12.32 -12.21
N ASN A 86 -6.54 12.12 -10.91
CA ASN A 86 -7.76 12.37 -10.13
C ASN A 86 -7.41 13.23 -8.90
N ASP A 87 -7.30 14.54 -9.10
CA ASP A 87 -6.87 15.49 -8.06
C ASP A 87 -7.78 15.51 -6.84
N ASP A 88 -9.03 15.09 -6.99
CA ASP A 88 -10.01 15.04 -5.91
C ASP A 88 -9.96 13.74 -5.08
N TRP A 89 -9.09 12.81 -5.43
CA TRP A 89 -8.92 11.58 -4.67
C TRP A 89 -7.89 11.77 -3.56
N ASP A 90 -8.27 11.37 -2.35
CA ASP A 90 -7.37 11.40 -1.19
C ASP A 90 -6.65 10.07 -1.00
N ALA A 91 -7.25 8.96 -1.44
CA ALA A 91 -6.69 7.63 -1.27
C ALA A 91 -7.11 6.69 -2.39
N ILE A 92 -6.27 5.70 -2.66
CA ILE A 92 -6.55 4.63 -3.61
C ILE A 92 -5.98 3.33 -3.03
N THR A 93 -6.60 2.21 -3.34
CA THR A 93 -6.11 0.91 -2.91
C THR A 93 -6.25 -0.12 -4.02
N GLY A 94 -5.37 -1.13 -3.98
CA GLY A 94 -5.56 -2.33 -4.77
C GLY A 94 -6.61 -3.24 -4.14
N VAL A 95 -7.16 -4.12 -4.93
CA VAL A 95 -8.18 -5.07 -4.47
C VAL A 95 -7.49 -6.36 -4.05
N TYR A 96 -7.74 -6.78 -2.82
CA TYR A 96 -7.29 -8.08 -2.31
C TYR A 96 -8.40 -9.11 -2.49
N ALA A 97 -7.97 -10.36 -2.68
CA ALA A 97 -8.90 -11.49 -2.64
C ALA A 97 -8.70 -12.26 -1.34
N THR A 98 -9.77 -12.86 -0.84
CA THR A 98 -9.69 -13.75 0.32
C THR A 98 -8.92 -15.01 -0.05
N LYS A 99 -8.35 -15.68 0.97
CA LYS A 99 -7.70 -17.00 0.80
C LYS A 99 -8.71 -18.15 0.77
N THR A 100 -9.98 -17.84 0.49
CA THR A 100 -11.05 -18.83 0.37
C THR A 100 -11.13 -19.39 -1.05
N SER A 101 -11.91 -20.45 -1.23
CA SER A 101 -12.17 -21.03 -2.55
C SER A 101 -13.70 -21.01 -2.79
N PRO A 102 -14.20 -20.17 -3.74
CA PRO A 102 -13.45 -19.25 -4.59
C PRO A 102 -12.99 -18.01 -3.83
N PRO A 103 -11.89 -17.35 -4.30
CA PRO A 103 -11.46 -16.08 -3.70
C PRO A 103 -12.51 -14.99 -3.86
N GLU A 104 -12.63 -14.16 -2.84
CA GLU A 104 -13.58 -13.03 -2.85
C GLU A 104 -12.82 -11.73 -2.55
N PRO A 105 -13.21 -10.59 -3.18
CA PRO A 105 -12.63 -9.30 -2.85
C PRO A 105 -12.86 -8.94 -1.38
N LEU A 106 -11.87 -8.32 -0.75
CA LEU A 106 -11.95 -7.84 0.64
C LEU A 106 -12.40 -6.39 0.74
N ILE A 107 -12.75 -5.76 -0.39
CA ILE A 107 -13.17 -4.37 -0.44
C ILE A 107 -14.68 -4.32 -0.66
N PHE A 108 -15.34 -3.49 0.16
CA PHE A 108 -16.76 -3.24 0.08
C PHE A 108 -16.97 -1.77 -0.26
N GLY A 109 -17.87 -1.48 -1.21
CA GLY A 109 -18.19 -0.14 -1.61
C GLY A 109 -19.59 0.31 -1.18
N GLY A 110 -19.83 1.61 -1.30
CA GLY A 110 -21.14 2.20 -1.03
C GLY A 110 -21.37 2.60 0.41
N ASP A 111 -22.65 2.78 0.76
CA ASP A 111 -23.08 3.11 2.11
C ASP A 111 -22.75 1.94 3.07
N PRO A 112 -22.20 2.21 4.26
CA PRO A 112 -21.95 1.14 5.24
C PRO A 112 -23.18 0.29 5.57
N ALA A 113 -24.40 0.87 5.51
CA ALA A 113 -25.65 0.14 5.72
C ALA A 113 -25.99 -0.78 4.54
N HIS A 114 -25.38 -0.56 3.40
CA HIS A 114 -25.62 -1.31 2.15
C HIS A 114 -24.29 -1.75 1.52
N ALA A 115 -23.31 -2.08 2.35
CA ALA A 115 -22.00 -2.49 1.88
C ALA A 115 -22.10 -3.70 0.95
N GLN A 116 -21.35 -3.66 -0.14
CA GLN A 116 -21.30 -4.72 -1.14
C GLN A 116 -19.88 -4.90 -1.65
N HIS A 117 -19.57 -6.07 -2.17
CA HIS A 117 -18.29 -6.36 -2.77
C HIS A 117 -18.10 -5.54 -4.04
N LEU A 118 -16.92 -4.95 -4.18
CA LEU A 118 -16.46 -4.35 -5.43
C LEU A 118 -15.69 -5.42 -6.20
N SER A 119 -16.23 -5.83 -7.30
CA SER A 119 -15.60 -6.84 -8.16
C SER A 119 -14.79 -6.23 -9.30
#